data_da3eb704db160e522d03c3b991642179
#
_entry.id   da3eb704db160e522d03c3b991642179
#
_cell.length_a   1.000
_cell.length_b   1.000
_cell.length_c   1.000
_cell.angle_alpha   90.00
_cell.angle_beta   90.00
_cell.angle_gamma   90.00
#
_symmetry.space_group_name_H-M   'P 1'
#
loop_
_entity.id
_entity.type
_entity.pdbx_description
1 polymer ?
#
loop_
_entity_poly.entity_id
_entity_poly.type
_entity_poly.pdbx_seq_one_letter_code
_entity_poly.pdbx_strand_id
1 'polypeptide(L)'
;LEGPPKSRYRRVLVAEEGGLGLLAVERRAYRGYLCETPPPAYYQEYLRVEELWRTRPRRFDDTVEGFGKTKEILEDISTRLGKGLAAYVLFEGERRYWQERNRAARLQKERQDSLGLGWANHDHHTFRCSRSHLHDLVRLLEGLGFQCRERFYAGEEAGWGAQVMENHLLGITVFADLDLSPEETEEASTSGGLPSGDFAHRSLPTR
;
A
#
# COMPACT_ATOMS: atom_id res chain seq x y z
N LEU A 1 2.81 -6.36 -26.57
CA LEU A 1 2.59 -5.49 -25.43
C LEU A 1 2.45 -4.05 -25.92
N GLU A 2 1.29 -3.46 -25.72
CA GLU A 2 0.99 -2.08 -26.07
C GLU A 2 1.18 -1.18 -24.84
N GLY A 3 1.61 0.06 -25.08
CA GLY A 3 1.95 1.02 -24.03
C GLY A 3 3.43 0.94 -23.61
N PRO A 4 4.12 2.09 -23.51
CA PRO A 4 5.52 2.13 -23.12
C PRO A 4 5.72 1.76 -21.64
N PRO A 5 6.93 1.35 -21.24
CA PRO A 5 7.27 1.13 -19.83
C PRO A 5 6.90 2.34 -18.96
N LYS A 6 6.43 2.11 -17.72
CA LYS A 6 6.05 3.18 -16.78
C LYS A 6 4.86 4.05 -17.19
N SER A 7 4.22 3.83 -18.36
CA SER A 7 2.96 4.49 -18.68
C SER A 7 1.84 4.06 -17.71
N ARG A 8 0.79 4.87 -17.64
CA ARG A 8 -0.31 4.62 -16.69
C ARG A 8 -1.19 3.41 -17.06
N TYR A 9 -1.16 3.01 -18.33
CA TYR A 9 -1.90 1.86 -18.83
C TYR A 9 -1.09 1.13 -19.89
N ARG A 10 -1.02 -0.18 -19.75
CA ARG A 10 -0.41 -1.10 -20.72
C ARG A 10 -1.31 -2.31 -20.87
N ARG A 11 -1.27 -2.94 -22.05
CA ARG A 11 -2.03 -4.15 -22.31
C ARG A 11 -1.31 -5.12 -23.23
N VAL A 12 -1.69 -6.37 -23.16
CA VAL A 12 -1.27 -7.42 -24.07
C VAL A 12 -2.44 -8.34 -24.39
N LEU A 13 -2.62 -8.70 -25.65
CA LEU A 13 -3.57 -9.73 -26.06
C LEU A 13 -3.01 -11.09 -25.62
N VAL A 14 -3.75 -11.80 -24.81
CA VAL A 14 -3.36 -13.11 -24.25
C VAL A 14 -3.94 -14.25 -25.08
N ALA A 15 -5.19 -14.11 -25.51
CA ALA A 15 -5.90 -15.09 -26.36
C ALA A 15 -6.94 -14.38 -27.21
N GLU A 16 -7.25 -14.99 -28.36
CA GLU A 16 -8.31 -14.52 -29.25
C GLU A 16 -9.07 -15.73 -29.80
N GLU A 17 -10.40 -15.72 -29.70
CA GLU A 17 -11.25 -16.75 -30.21
C GLU A 17 -12.61 -16.16 -30.62
N GLY A 18 -13.11 -16.52 -31.79
CA GLY A 18 -14.44 -16.11 -32.28
C GLY A 18 -14.64 -14.60 -32.39
N GLY A 19 -13.56 -13.82 -32.61
CA GLY A 19 -13.61 -12.36 -32.66
C GLY A 19 -13.62 -11.68 -31.29
N LEU A 20 -13.43 -12.45 -30.21
CA LEU A 20 -13.28 -11.96 -28.83
C LEU A 20 -11.83 -12.07 -28.40
N GLY A 21 -11.28 -10.97 -27.87
CA GLY A 21 -9.92 -10.93 -27.36
C GLY A 21 -9.86 -10.85 -25.84
N LEU A 22 -9.06 -11.71 -25.20
CA LEU A 22 -8.72 -11.62 -23.80
C LEU A 22 -7.46 -10.76 -23.63
N LEU A 23 -7.59 -9.66 -22.92
CA LEU A 23 -6.50 -8.73 -22.67
C LEU A 23 -6.03 -8.80 -21.21
N ALA A 24 -4.73 -9.01 -21.00
CA ALA A 24 -4.11 -8.69 -19.73
C ALA A 24 -3.75 -7.22 -19.70
N VAL A 25 -4.08 -6.51 -18.60
CA VAL A 25 -3.87 -5.08 -18.45
C VAL A 25 -3.06 -4.76 -17.21
N GLU A 26 -2.15 -3.79 -17.34
CA GLU A 26 -1.42 -3.20 -16.24
C GLU A 26 -1.87 -1.75 -16.09
N ARG A 27 -2.24 -1.36 -14.86
CA ARG A 27 -2.69 -0.01 -14.54
C ARG A 27 -1.88 0.58 -13.39
N ARG A 28 -1.52 1.85 -13.52
CA ARG A 28 -0.83 2.63 -12.50
C ARG A 28 -1.64 3.88 -12.20
N ALA A 29 -2.44 3.83 -11.15
CA ALA A 29 -3.32 4.93 -10.76
C ALA A 29 -4.13 5.49 -11.94
N TYR A 30 -4.76 4.61 -12.70
CA TYR A 30 -5.50 4.96 -13.91
C TYR A 30 -6.67 4.00 -14.13
N ARG A 31 -7.85 4.56 -14.41
CA ARG A 31 -9.06 3.78 -14.68
C ARG A 31 -9.45 3.71 -16.15
N GLY A 32 -8.76 4.47 -17.00
CA GLY A 32 -9.02 4.46 -18.44
C GLY A 32 -8.53 3.18 -19.14
N TYR A 33 -8.75 3.14 -20.44
CA TYR A 33 -8.43 2.00 -21.31
C TYR A 33 -7.50 2.39 -22.47
N LEU A 34 -6.99 3.63 -22.47
CA LEU A 34 -6.16 4.13 -23.55
C LEU A 34 -4.69 3.99 -23.20
N CYS A 35 -3.93 3.40 -24.13
CA CYS A 35 -2.48 3.41 -24.09
C CYS A 35 -2.01 4.81 -24.53
N GLU A 36 -1.52 5.59 -23.59
CA GLU A 36 -0.94 6.91 -23.85
C GLU A 36 0.58 6.80 -23.89
N THR A 37 1.21 7.62 -24.74
CA THR A 37 2.65 7.81 -24.71
C THR A 37 2.95 9.10 -23.95
N PRO A 38 3.35 9.03 -22.67
CA PRO A 38 3.68 10.21 -21.91
C PRO A 38 4.87 10.97 -22.52
N PRO A 39 4.95 12.29 -22.32
CA PRO A 39 6.11 13.06 -22.78
C PRO A 39 7.39 12.65 -22.06
N PRO A 40 8.58 12.86 -22.66
CA PRO A 40 9.86 12.49 -22.04
C PRO A 40 10.05 13.05 -20.62
N ALA A 41 9.57 14.25 -20.36
CA ALA A 41 9.64 14.87 -19.04
C ALA A 41 8.90 14.06 -17.95
N TYR A 42 7.81 13.40 -18.30
CA TYR A 42 7.11 12.49 -17.37
C TYR A 42 8.00 11.33 -16.91
N TYR A 43 8.74 10.70 -17.84
CA TYR A 43 9.62 9.59 -17.51
C TYR A 43 10.78 10.03 -16.62
N GLN A 44 11.36 11.19 -16.91
CA GLN A 44 12.44 11.74 -16.09
C GLN A 44 11.96 11.98 -14.67
N GLU A 45 10.78 12.58 -14.52
CA GLU A 45 10.21 12.86 -13.20
C GLU A 45 9.79 11.57 -12.49
N TYR A 46 9.20 10.61 -13.19
CA TYR A 46 8.83 9.31 -12.63
C TYR A 46 10.06 8.57 -12.07
N LEU A 47 11.14 8.47 -12.83
CA LEU A 47 12.38 7.81 -12.38
C LEU A 47 13.02 8.55 -11.21
N ARG A 48 12.98 9.88 -11.21
CA ARG A 48 13.48 10.70 -10.11
C ARG A 48 12.72 10.42 -8.81
N VAL A 49 11.40 10.34 -8.86
CA VAL A 49 10.60 10.08 -7.65
C VAL A 49 10.71 8.62 -7.19
N GLU A 50 10.84 7.64 -8.10
CA GLU A 50 11.17 6.27 -7.71
C GLU A 50 12.50 6.22 -6.94
N GLU A 51 13.53 6.92 -7.43
CA GLU A 51 14.83 6.98 -6.77
C GLU A 51 14.76 7.70 -5.43
N LEU A 52 14.06 8.83 -5.37
CA LEU A 52 13.83 9.57 -4.13
C LEU A 52 13.20 8.67 -3.05
N TRP A 53 12.15 7.93 -3.43
CA TRP A 53 11.49 7.01 -2.51
C TRP A 53 12.39 5.85 -2.10
N ARG A 54 13.14 5.28 -3.04
CA ARG A 54 14.05 4.15 -2.83
C ARG A 54 15.19 4.49 -1.86
N THR A 55 15.75 5.69 -1.99
CA THR A 55 16.94 6.14 -1.24
C THR A 55 16.63 6.92 0.03
N ARG A 56 15.34 7.15 0.31
CA ARG A 56 14.94 7.90 1.51
C ARG A 56 15.49 7.28 2.79
N PRO A 57 15.76 8.08 3.84
CA PRO A 57 16.01 7.57 5.18
C PRO A 57 14.85 6.70 5.67
N ARG A 58 15.16 5.58 6.34
CA ARG A 58 14.19 4.62 6.87
C ARG A 58 14.35 4.38 8.36
N ARG A 59 15.41 4.91 8.96
CA ARG A 59 15.69 4.77 10.39
C ARG A 59 15.81 6.15 10.99
N PHE A 60 15.07 6.35 12.04
CA PHE A 60 15.01 7.58 12.81
C PHE A 60 15.04 7.21 14.28
N ASP A 61 15.71 8.01 15.09
CA ASP A 61 15.72 7.84 16.54
C ASP A 61 14.38 8.28 17.15
N ASP A 62 13.73 9.25 16.50
CA ASP A 62 12.38 9.71 16.82
C ASP A 62 11.38 9.30 15.74
N THR A 63 10.33 8.59 16.15
CA THR A 63 9.27 8.12 15.25
C THR A 63 8.44 9.27 14.67
N VAL A 64 8.21 10.33 15.45
CA VAL A 64 7.48 11.52 14.97
C VAL A 64 8.26 12.22 13.86
N GLU A 65 9.57 12.37 14.03
CA GLU A 65 10.45 12.87 12.98
C GLU A 65 10.36 12.00 11.72
N GLY A 66 10.39 10.66 11.90
CA GLY A 66 10.27 9.70 10.80
C GLY A 66 8.98 9.84 10.00
N PHE A 67 7.84 9.98 10.67
CA PHE A 67 6.56 10.26 10.03
C PHE A 67 6.55 11.62 9.33
N GLY A 68 7.08 12.66 9.96
CA GLY A 68 7.20 13.99 9.38
C GLY A 68 8.00 13.99 8.07
N LYS A 69 9.18 13.39 8.07
CA LYS A 69 10.03 13.26 6.88
C LYS A 69 9.39 12.41 5.77
N THR A 70 8.72 11.34 6.14
CA THR A 70 8.00 10.50 5.17
C THR A 70 6.86 11.27 4.52
N LYS A 71 6.12 12.04 5.31
CA LYS A 71 5.04 12.91 4.81
C LYS A 71 5.57 13.97 3.85
N GLU A 72 6.64 14.69 4.20
CA GLU A 72 7.28 15.69 3.34
C GLU A 72 7.65 15.10 1.96
N ILE A 73 8.28 13.92 1.95
CA ILE A 73 8.66 13.23 0.71
C ILE A 73 7.41 12.85 -0.12
N LEU A 74 6.36 12.33 0.50
CA LEU A 74 5.14 11.95 -0.20
C LEU A 74 4.34 13.14 -0.71
N GLU A 75 4.38 14.26 -0.03
CA GLU A 75 3.79 15.52 -0.50
C GLU A 75 4.56 16.07 -1.72
N ASP A 76 5.90 16.02 -1.70
CA ASP A 76 6.71 16.39 -2.86
C ASP A 76 6.41 15.49 -4.07
N ILE A 77 6.40 14.17 -3.89
CA ILE A 77 6.05 13.22 -4.95
C ILE A 77 4.62 13.46 -5.46
N SER A 78 3.67 13.71 -4.54
CA SER A 78 2.27 13.97 -4.91
C SER A 78 2.09 15.25 -5.72
N THR A 79 2.89 16.27 -5.43
CA THR A 79 2.91 17.52 -6.18
C THR A 79 3.42 17.31 -7.61
N ARG A 80 4.40 16.43 -7.80
CA ARG A 80 5.04 16.14 -9.09
C ARG A 80 4.22 15.20 -9.99
N LEU A 81 3.70 14.13 -9.42
CA LEU A 81 3.04 13.04 -10.15
C LEU A 81 1.55 12.88 -9.86
N GLY A 82 1.02 13.63 -8.90
CA GLY A 82 -0.32 13.44 -8.37
C GLY A 82 -0.40 12.31 -7.33
N LYS A 83 -1.38 12.38 -6.44
CA LYS A 83 -1.57 11.47 -5.28
C LYS A 83 -1.62 9.98 -5.69
N GLY A 84 -2.28 9.67 -6.79
CA GLY A 84 -2.43 8.27 -7.22
C GLY A 84 -1.09 7.64 -7.60
N LEU A 85 -0.24 8.32 -8.37
CA LEU A 85 1.09 7.82 -8.69
C LEU A 85 2.03 7.87 -7.50
N ALA A 86 1.91 8.83 -6.60
CA ALA A 86 2.65 8.86 -5.34
C ALA A 86 2.37 7.60 -4.51
N ALA A 87 1.10 7.26 -4.34
CA ALA A 87 0.72 6.03 -3.67
C ALA A 87 1.25 4.78 -4.39
N TYR A 88 1.14 4.72 -5.72
CA TYR A 88 1.69 3.62 -6.51
C TYR A 88 3.20 3.43 -6.28
N VAL A 89 3.97 4.52 -6.36
CA VAL A 89 5.43 4.50 -6.14
C VAL A 89 5.77 4.04 -4.72
N LEU A 90 5.01 4.49 -3.71
CA LEU A 90 5.17 4.03 -2.34
C LEU A 90 5.02 2.51 -2.25
N PHE A 91 3.88 1.98 -2.68
CA PHE A 91 3.57 0.56 -2.50
C PHE A 91 4.50 -0.35 -3.30
N GLU A 92 4.83 -0.01 -4.54
CA GLU A 92 5.81 -0.75 -5.34
C GLU A 92 7.22 -0.67 -4.73
N GLY A 93 7.61 0.49 -4.22
CA GLY A 93 8.90 0.69 -3.56
C GLY A 93 9.02 -0.09 -2.24
N GLU A 94 7.96 -0.13 -1.41
CA GLU A 94 7.93 -0.92 -0.18
C GLU A 94 7.97 -2.42 -0.48
N ARG A 95 7.15 -2.88 -1.42
CA ARG A 95 7.15 -4.27 -1.86
C ARG A 95 8.55 -4.71 -2.29
N ARG A 96 9.19 -3.96 -3.18
CA ARG A 96 10.56 -4.25 -3.66
C ARG A 96 11.57 -4.27 -2.51
N TYR A 97 11.51 -3.26 -1.64
CA TYR A 97 12.41 -3.16 -0.49
C TYR A 97 12.35 -4.40 0.40
N TRP A 98 11.16 -4.90 0.72
CA TRP A 98 10.98 -6.07 1.56
C TRP A 98 11.29 -7.38 0.86
N GLN A 99 10.98 -7.52 -0.43
CA GLN A 99 11.36 -8.67 -1.25
C GLN A 99 12.87 -8.84 -1.33
N GLU A 100 13.62 -7.75 -1.42
CA GLU A 100 15.09 -7.80 -1.45
C GLU A 100 15.70 -8.23 -0.09
N ARG A 101 15.04 -7.98 1.02
CA ARG A 101 15.55 -8.15 2.40
C ARG A 101 14.92 -9.27 3.19
N ASN A 102 13.78 -9.77 2.77
CA ASN A 102 13.04 -10.80 3.48
C ASN A 102 12.92 -12.07 2.63
N ARG A 103 13.47 -13.19 3.14
CA ARG A 103 13.44 -14.47 2.44
C ARG A 103 12.00 -14.96 2.22
N ALA A 104 11.12 -14.84 3.20
CA ALA A 104 9.72 -15.26 3.07
C ALA A 104 9.00 -14.47 1.98
N ALA A 105 9.22 -13.15 1.92
CA ALA A 105 8.64 -12.30 0.88
C ALA A 105 9.13 -12.71 -0.54
N ARG A 106 10.41 -13.05 -0.69
CA ARG A 106 10.94 -13.56 -1.97
C ARG A 106 10.30 -14.87 -2.38
N LEU A 107 10.26 -15.85 -1.46
CA LEU A 107 9.68 -17.16 -1.74
C LEU A 107 8.20 -17.08 -2.08
N GLN A 108 7.46 -16.22 -1.39
CA GLN A 108 6.05 -15.99 -1.70
C GLN A 108 5.88 -15.37 -3.09
N LYS A 109 6.71 -14.38 -3.44
CA LYS A 109 6.69 -13.76 -4.77
C LYS A 109 7.04 -14.77 -5.87
N GLU A 110 8.08 -15.57 -5.67
CA GLU A 110 8.48 -16.62 -6.61
C GLU A 110 7.35 -17.64 -6.82
N ARG A 111 6.67 -18.03 -5.74
CA ARG A 111 5.50 -18.91 -5.83
C ARG A 111 4.35 -18.26 -6.59
N GLN A 112 4.04 -17.01 -6.34
CA GLN A 112 3.00 -16.28 -7.07
C GLN A 112 3.36 -16.16 -8.56
N ASP A 113 4.61 -15.87 -8.87
CA ASP A 113 5.09 -15.79 -10.26
C ASP A 113 4.98 -17.14 -10.98
N SER A 114 5.33 -18.23 -10.31
CA SER A 114 5.23 -19.58 -10.88
C SER A 114 3.78 -20.00 -11.17
N LEU A 115 2.82 -19.43 -10.44
CA LEU A 115 1.39 -19.62 -10.68
C LEU A 115 0.78 -18.63 -11.69
N GLY A 116 1.60 -17.73 -12.25
CA GLY A 116 1.16 -16.71 -13.18
C GLY A 116 0.41 -15.54 -12.53
N LEU A 117 0.45 -15.41 -11.20
CA LEU A 117 -0.28 -14.39 -10.44
C LEU A 117 0.58 -13.17 -10.07
N GLY A 118 1.89 -13.26 -10.25
CA GLY A 118 2.86 -12.38 -9.66
C GLY A 118 2.73 -10.89 -9.99
N TRP A 119 2.26 -10.56 -11.18
CA TRP A 119 2.10 -9.16 -11.59
C TRP A 119 0.68 -8.61 -11.36
N ALA A 120 -0.31 -9.51 -11.32
CA ALA A 120 -1.73 -9.15 -11.14
C ALA A 120 -2.16 -9.22 -9.67
N ASN A 121 -1.37 -9.85 -8.82
CA ASN A 121 -1.73 -10.08 -7.44
C ASN A 121 -1.30 -8.88 -6.58
N HIS A 122 -2.11 -7.85 -6.60
CA HIS A 122 -2.13 -6.85 -5.55
C HIS A 122 -3.08 -7.33 -4.47
N ASP A 123 -2.55 -8.20 -3.65
CA ASP A 123 -3.16 -8.57 -2.39
C ASP A 123 -3.31 -7.34 -1.48
N HIS A 124 -3.83 -7.51 -0.31
CA HIS A 124 -3.80 -6.44 0.67
C HIS A 124 -2.40 -6.25 1.25
N HIS A 125 -2.08 -5.03 1.63
CA HIS A 125 -0.85 -4.67 2.32
C HIS A 125 -1.13 -4.51 3.81
N THR A 126 -0.22 -4.99 4.65
CA THR A 126 -0.30 -4.82 6.09
C THR A 126 0.84 -3.94 6.59
N PHE A 127 0.52 -2.90 7.32
CA PHE A 127 1.47 -2.06 8.04
C PHE A 127 1.23 -2.18 9.53
N ARG A 128 2.13 -2.89 10.21
CA ARG A 128 2.13 -2.93 11.68
C ARG A 128 2.59 -1.61 12.23
N CYS A 129 1.83 -1.05 13.15
CA CYS A 129 2.08 0.24 13.76
C CYS A 129 1.98 0.16 15.28
N SER A 130 2.77 0.98 15.97
CA SER A 130 2.54 1.20 17.40
C SER A 130 1.25 1.99 17.60
N ARG A 131 0.60 1.76 18.73
CA ARG A 131 -0.66 2.41 19.08
C ARG A 131 -0.58 3.95 19.03
N SER A 132 0.50 4.51 19.56
CA SER A 132 0.73 5.95 19.59
C SER A 132 0.83 6.61 18.21
N HIS A 133 1.15 5.84 17.18
CA HIS A 133 1.37 6.35 15.82
C HIS A 133 0.37 5.82 14.79
N LEU A 134 -0.65 5.07 15.20
CA LEU A 134 -1.67 4.58 14.27
C LEU A 134 -2.38 5.75 13.56
N HIS A 135 -2.66 6.82 14.29
CA HIS A 135 -3.27 8.01 13.72
C HIS A 135 -2.39 8.66 12.64
N ASP A 136 -1.08 8.74 12.87
CA ASP A 136 -0.13 9.30 11.90
C ASP A 136 -0.09 8.46 10.62
N LEU A 137 -0.08 7.11 10.76
CA LEU A 137 -0.14 6.20 9.63
C LEU A 137 -1.44 6.38 8.83
N VAL A 138 -2.59 6.42 9.50
CA VAL A 138 -3.89 6.62 8.85
C VAL A 138 -3.91 7.96 8.10
N ARG A 139 -3.47 9.04 8.72
CA ARG A 139 -3.40 10.36 8.10
C ARG A 139 -2.48 10.42 6.88
N LEU A 140 -1.36 9.71 6.94
CA LEU A 140 -0.43 9.61 5.82
C LEU A 140 -1.10 8.90 4.63
N LEU A 141 -1.81 7.80 4.88
CA LEU A 141 -2.55 7.07 3.85
C LEU A 141 -3.73 7.89 3.29
N GLU A 142 -4.48 8.60 4.13
CA GLU A 142 -5.53 9.54 3.67
C GLU A 142 -4.94 10.62 2.74
N GLY A 143 -3.76 11.15 3.06
CA GLY A 143 -3.03 12.09 2.21
C GLY A 143 -2.74 11.54 0.80
N LEU A 144 -2.58 10.23 0.68
CA LEU A 144 -2.39 9.49 -0.59
C LEU A 144 -3.69 9.05 -1.26
N GLY A 145 -4.85 9.44 -0.72
CA GLY A 145 -6.16 9.15 -1.29
C GLY A 145 -6.76 7.80 -0.87
N PHE A 146 -6.26 7.21 0.21
CA PHE A 146 -6.94 6.08 0.86
C PHE A 146 -8.12 6.59 1.68
N GLN A 147 -9.14 5.76 1.78
CA GLN A 147 -10.34 6.00 2.59
C GLN A 147 -10.49 4.89 3.62
N CYS A 148 -10.88 5.26 4.85
CA CYS A 148 -11.23 4.27 5.85
C CYS A 148 -12.48 3.51 5.39
N ARG A 149 -12.39 2.18 5.38
CA ARG A 149 -13.50 1.30 4.99
C ARG A 149 -14.18 0.71 6.22
N GLU A 150 -13.42 -0.03 7.02
CA GLU A 150 -13.94 -0.73 8.19
C GLU A 150 -12.84 -0.89 9.25
N ARG A 151 -13.25 -1.27 10.44
CA ARG A 151 -12.37 -1.77 11.49
C ARG A 151 -12.43 -3.28 11.48
N PHE A 152 -11.27 -3.91 11.51
CA PHE A 152 -11.12 -5.34 11.51
C PHE A 152 -10.59 -5.83 12.85
N TYR A 153 -11.15 -6.93 13.32
CA TYR A 153 -10.70 -7.64 14.52
C TYR A 153 -10.36 -9.08 14.16
N ALA A 154 -9.13 -9.50 14.46
CA ALA A 154 -8.62 -10.81 14.05
C ALA A 154 -9.04 -11.98 14.96
N GLY A 155 -9.72 -11.69 16.06
CA GLY A 155 -10.15 -12.67 17.05
C GLY A 155 -9.26 -12.66 18.30
N GLU A 156 -9.80 -13.25 19.38
CA GLU A 156 -9.19 -13.26 20.70
C GLU A 156 -7.81 -13.94 20.71
N GLU A 157 -7.69 -15.08 20.04
CA GLU A 157 -6.41 -15.81 19.96
C GLU A 157 -5.32 -15.03 19.22
N ALA A 158 -5.69 -14.25 18.22
CA ALA A 158 -4.75 -13.45 17.43
C ALA A 158 -4.33 -12.17 18.16
N GLY A 159 -5.22 -11.54 18.93
CA GLY A 159 -4.94 -10.39 19.79
C GLY A 159 -4.53 -9.13 19.03
N TRP A 160 -5.02 -8.93 17.80
CA TRP A 160 -4.76 -7.73 17.02
C TRP A 160 -5.98 -7.23 16.25
N GLY A 161 -5.94 -5.98 15.89
CA GLY A 161 -6.95 -5.36 15.06
C GLY A 161 -6.35 -4.36 14.08
N ALA A 162 -7.16 -3.90 13.14
CA ALA A 162 -6.70 -2.99 12.10
C ALA A 162 -7.77 -1.97 11.70
N GLN A 163 -7.33 -0.79 11.31
CA GLN A 163 -8.10 0.09 10.43
C GLN A 163 -7.87 -0.39 8.99
N VAL A 164 -8.91 -0.88 8.35
CA VAL A 164 -8.87 -1.23 6.93
C VAL A 164 -9.11 0.03 6.11
N MET A 165 -8.24 0.26 5.15
CA MET A 165 -8.30 1.40 4.26
C MET A 165 -8.18 0.93 2.80
N GLU A 166 -8.82 1.63 1.88
CA GLU A 166 -8.72 1.29 0.46
C GLU A 166 -8.54 2.51 -0.43
N ASN A 167 -7.81 2.28 -1.53
CA ASN A 167 -7.66 3.25 -2.59
C ASN A 167 -8.26 2.67 -3.88
N HIS A 168 -9.45 3.14 -4.22
CA HIS A 168 -10.20 2.63 -5.39
C HIS A 168 -9.49 2.89 -6.73
N LEU A 169 -8.64 3.93 -6.83
CA LEU A 169 -7.91 4.23 -8.05
C LEU A 169 -6.81 3.21 -8.32
N LEU A 170 -6.18 2.71 -7.26
CA LEU A 170 -5.11 1.71 -7.31
C LEU A 170 -5.62 0.29 -7.20
N GLY A 171 -6.81 0.08 -6.63
CA GLY A 171 -7.32 -1.24 -6.27
C GLY A 171 -6.53 -1.88 -5.13
N ILE A 172 -5.98 -1.06 -4.22
CA ILE A 172 -5.17 -1.52 -3.09
C ILE A 172 -5.98 -1.40 -1.80
N THR A 173 -5.93 -2.46 -1.00
CA THR A 173 -6.44 -2.49 0.38
C THR A 173 -5.27 -2.52 1.35
N VAL A 174 -5.36 -1.76 2.42
CA VAL A 174 -4.36 -1.67 3.49
C VAL A 174 -4.99 -2.02 4.83
N PHE A 175 -4.29 -2.85 5.59
CA PHE A 175 -4.53 -3.07 7.01
C PHE A 175 -3.48 -2.30 7.81
N ALA A 176 -3.89 -1.20 8.42
CA ALA A 176 -3.08 -0.50 9.42
C ALA A 176 -3.35 -1.18 10.76
N ASP A 177 -2.48 -2.14 11.14
CA ASP A 177 -2.72 -3.04 12.25
C ASP A 177 -1.94 -2.66 13.52
N LEU A 178 -2.49 -3.05 14.64
CA LEU A 178 -1.87 -2.91 15.96
C LEU A 178 -2.25 -4.09 16.87
N ASP A 179 -1.39 -4.36 17.87
CA ASP A 179 -1.72 -5.32 18.91
C ASP A 179 -2.74 -4.71 19.89
N LEU A 180 -3.70 -5.52 20.33
CA LEU A 180 -4.72 -5.17 21.31
C LEU A 180 -4.29 -5.64 22.72
N SER A 181 -4.66 -4.89 23.76
CA SER A 181 -4.57 -5.37 25.12
C SER A 181 -5.60 -6.48 25.39
N PRO A 182 -5.44 -7.30 26.43
CA PRO A 182 -6.46 -8.29 26.80
C PRO A 182 -7.86 -7.68 26.99
N GLU A 183 -7.93 -6.50 27.62
CA GLU A 183 -9.20 -5.79 27.86
C GLU A 183 -9.83 -5.33 26.54
N GLU A 184 -9.04 -4.82 25.63
CA GLU A 184 -9.50 -4.41 24.30
C GLU A 184 -9.91 -5.59 23.44
N THR A 185 -9.23 -6.72 23.61
CA THR A 185 -9.57 -7.97 22.94
C THR A 185 -10.94 -8.47 23.41
N GLU A 186 -11.20 -8.44 24.71
CA GLU A 186 -12.51 -8.79 25.29
C GLU A 186 -13.62 -7.83 24.80
N GLU A 187 -13.37 -6.52 24.83
CA GLU A 187 -14.30 -5.51 24.33
C GLU A 187 -14.60 -5.69 22.83
N ALA A 188 -13.56 -5.93 22.01
CA ALA A 188 -13.72 -6.17 20.59
C ALA A 188 -14.48 -7.45 20.26
N SER A 189 -14.28 -8.52 21.04
CA SER A 189 -15.00 -9.79 20.86
C SER A 189 -16.49 -9.64 21.20
N THR A 190 -16.82 -8.83 22.20
CA THR A 190 -18.19 -8.59 22.65
C THR A 190 -18.94 -7.62 21.70
N SER A 191 -18.25 -6.60 21.19
CA SER A 191 -18.84 -5.57 20.29
C SER A 191 -18.87 -5.96 18.81
N GLY A 192 -18.26 -7.09 18.45
CA GLY A 192 -18.14 -7.55 17.06
C GLY A 192 -17.17 -6.74 16.20
N GLY A 193 -16.29 -5.97 16.80
CA GLY A 193 -15.27 -5.19 16.10
C GLY A 193 -14.42 -4.33 17.03
N LEU A 194 -13.45 -3.61 16.46
CA LEU A 194 -12.63 -2.69 17.24
C LEU A 194 -13.50 -1.58 17.85
N PRO A 195 -13.32 -1.26 19.15
CA PRO A 195 -14.05 -0.19 19.80
C PRO A 195 -13.80 1.16 19.08
N SER A 196 -14.82 2.01 19.09
CA SER A 196 -14.71 3.37 18.57
C SER A 196 -13.96 4.23 19.58
N GLY A 197 -12.66 4.33 19.47
CA GLY A 197 -11.84 5.12 20.40
C GLY A 197 -10.58 5.64 19.75
N ASP A 198 -10.03 6.67 20.35
CA ASP A 198 -8.70 7.13 20.05
C ASP A 198 -7.68 6.17 20.69
N PHE A 199 -7.10 5.29 19.87
CA PHE A 199 -6.09 4.33 20.32
C PHE A 199 -4.75 5.01 20.73
N ALA A 200 -4.60 6.32 20.57
CA ALA A 200 -3.36 7.03 20.83
C ALA A 200 -2.94 7.04 22.32
N HIS A 201 -3.87 6.83 23.24
CA HIS A 201 -3.65 7.01 24.67
C HIS A 201 -3.62 5.72 25.50
N ARG A 202 -3.77 4.55 24.87
CA ARG A 202 -3.73 3.28 25.58
C ARG A 202 -2.32 2.67 25.52
N SER A 203 -1.68 2.48 26.68
CA SER A 203 -0.39 1.80 26.76
C SER A 203 -0.56 0.30 26.64
N LEU A 204 0.16 -0.33 25.72
CA LEU A 204 0.27 -1.79 25.68
C LEU A 204 1.10 -2.30 26.86
N PRO A 205 0.75 -3.43 27.48
CA PRO A 205 1.68 -4.13 28.33
C PRO A 205 2.91 -4.51 27.50
N THR A 206 4.09 -4.13 27.97
CA THR A 206 5.36 -4.62 27.42
C THR A 206 5.42 -6.13 27.61
N ARG A 207 5.46 -6.89 26.54
CA ARG A 207 5.85 -8.31 26.56
C ARG A 207 7.36 -8.40 26.54
#